data_669cb21b143a920e1754d29677fdcb20
#
_entry.id   669cb21b143a920e1754d29677fdcb20
#
_cell.length_a   1.000
_cell.length_b   1.000
_cell.length_c   1.000
_cell.angle_alpha   90.00
_cell.angle_beta   90.00
_cell.angle_gamma   90.00
#
_symmetry.space_group_name_H-M   'P 1'
#
loop_
_entity.id
_entity.type
_entity.pdbx_description
1 polymer ?
#
loop_
_entity_poly.entity_id
_entity_poly.type
_entity_poly.pdbx_seq_one_letter_code
_entity_poly.pdbx_strand_id
1 'polypeptide(L)'
;MAELENKRIFLVATSNPELNAQLEEAIKAHVQNSTVFTATDGIEALRKSENVPPHVVVVDFQIPKMNAVDLTRKILDRKDRMAVIILSPSVDEHLFMDEVVTGQVQFLSGTGKVSVFNNLVTRALNWVSHEDKALYHLIFLSPGEQLIKEGEKADFVYILKSGELKAYKSDPAGEIVLGTIVPGEFVGEMAYINGEARSANVKSTADCELIEIPSASLDAVLFSRPAWSKALLKTLSKRLKNSNDEKGAKTE
;
A
#
# COMPACT_ATOMS: atom_id res chain seq x y z
N MET A 1 -20.02 -30.67 0.07
CA MET A 1 -19.83 -29.45 -0.72
C MET A 1 -19.14 -28.31 0.04
N ALA A 2 -18.99 -28.39 1.37
CA ALA A 2 -18.32 -27.34 2.18
C ALA A 2 -16.77 -27.39 2.17
N GLU A 3 -16.14 -28.44 1.67
CA GLU A 3 -14.67 -28.57 1.64
C GLU A 3 -13.99 -27.87 0.47
N LEU A 4 -14.72 -27.50 -0.58
CA LEU A 4 -14.17 -26.81 -1.76
C LEU A 4 -14.06 -25.28 -1.59
N GLU A 5 -14.79 -24.70 -0.64
CA GLU A 5 -14.85 -23.25 -0.42
C GLU A 5 -13.62 -22.65 0.28
N ASN A 6 -12.68 -23.44 0.76
CA ASN A 6 -11.55 -22.93 1.54
C ASN A 6 -10.16 -23.25 0.95
N LYS A 7 -10.10 -23.70 -0.32
CA LYS A 7 -8.83 -24.04 -0.96
C LYS A 7 -8.13 -22.77 -1.47
N ARG A 8 -6.94 -22.48 -0.95
CA ARG A 8 -6.13 -21.34 -1.39
C ARG A 8 -5.16 -21.76 -2.51
N ILE A 9 -5.24 -21.09 -3.65
CA ILE A 9 -4.45 -21.39 -4.84
C ILE A 9 -3.35 -20.34 -4.98
N PHE A 10 -2.12 -20.81 -5.11
CA PHE A 10 -0.93 -20.00 -5.33
C PHE A 10 -0.30 -20.34 -6.67
N LEU A 11 0.32 -19.35 -7.30
CA LEU A 11 1.21 -19.53 -8.45
C LEU A 11 2.58 -18.96 -8.10
N VAL A 12 3.61 -19.78 -8.06
CA VAL A 12 5.01 -19.36 -7.88
C VAL A 12 5.69 -19.34 -9.24
N ALA A 13 6.18 -18.18 -9.65
CA ALA A 13 6.76 -17.94 -10.95
C ALA A 13 8.24 -17.51 -10.80
N THR A 14 9.15 -18.46 -10.95
CA THR A 14 10.61 -18.24 -10.89
C THR A 14 11.33 -19.28 -11.74
N SER A 15 12.43 -18.89 -12.38
CA SER A 15 13.32 -19.82 -13.10
C SER A 15 14.32 -20.53 -12.18
N ASN A 16 14.38 -20.17 -10.89
CA ASN A 16 15.28 -20.79 -9.92
C ASN A 16 14.56 -21.96 -9.20
N PRO A 17 14.98 -23.24 -9.41
CA PRO A 17 14.31 -24.39 -8.81
C PRO A 17 14.43 -24.44 -7.28
N GLU A 18 15.55 -23.97 -6.70
CA GLU A 18 15.76 -23.95 -5.25
C GLU A 18 14.82 -22.93 -4.58
N LEU A 19 14.73 -21.72 -5.15
CA LEU A 19 13.82 -20.69 -4.69
C LEU A 19 12.37 -21.16 -4.80
N ASN A 20 12.02 -21.84 -5.89
CA ASN A 20 10.69 -22.41 -6.07
C ASN A 20 10.34 -23.39 -4.95
N ALA A 21 11.22 -24.35 -4.66
CA ALA A 21 11.01 -25.33 -3.59
C ALA A 21 10.87 -24.66 -2.21
N GLN A 22 11.72 -23.67 -1.91
CA GLN A 22 11.66 -22.92 -0.65
C GLN A 22 10.33 -22.14 -0.48
N LEU A 23 9.87 -21.48 -1.53
CA LEU A 23 8.61 -20.73 -1.49
C LEU A 23 7.40 -21.68 -1.38
N GLU A 24 7.42 -22.78 -2.10
CA GLU A 24 6.36 -23.79 -2.02
C GLU A 24 6.26 -24.39 -0.61
N GLU A 25 7.39 -24.74 -0.01
CA GLU A 25 7.45 -25.24 1.37
C GLU A 25 6.95 -24.19 2.37
N ALA A 26 7.41 -22.94 2.25
CA ALA A 26 6.99 -21.85 3.13
C ALA A 26 5.47 -21.59 3.03
N ILE A 27 4.90 -21.60 1.81
CA ILE A 27 3.46 -21.43 1.61
C ILE A 27 2.69 -22.59 2.26
N LYS A 28 3.08 -23.83 1.99
CA LYS A 28 2.40 -25.03 2.54
C LYS A 28 2.49 -25.11 4.06
N ALA A 29 3.60 -24.67 4.64
CA ALA A 29 3.79 -24.63 6.10
C ALA A 29 2.94 -23.52 6.75
N HIS A 30 2.72 -22.40 6.05
CA HIS A 30 2.02 -21.23 6.61
C HIS A 30 0.50 -21.24 6.34
N VAL A 31 0.07 -21.78 5.18
CA VAL A 31 -1.33 -21.73 4.75
C VAL A 31 -1.90 -23.14 4.64
N GLN A 32 -2.82 -23.45 5.56
CA GLN A 32 -3.57 -24.71 5.49
C GLN A 32 -4.45 -24.75 4.23
N ASN A 33 -4.63 -25.95 3.66
CA ASN A 33 -5.45 -26.16 2.46
C ASN A 33 -4.94 -25.38 1.22
N SER A 34 -3.62 -25.17 1.10
CA SER A 34 -3.02 -24.49 -0.05
C SER A 34 -2.68 -25.48 -1.18
N THR A 35 -2.84 -24.99 -2.42
CA THR A 35 -2.31 -25.64 -3.63
C THR A 35 -1.37 -24.66 -4.31
N VAL A 36 -0.16 -25.12 -4.60
CA VAL A 36 0.86 -24.31 -5.25
C VAL A 36 1.10 -24.84 -6.67
N PHE A 37 0.88 -23.99 -7.66
CA PHE A 37 1.33 -24.20 -9.03
C PHE A 37 2.64 -23.46 -9.25
N THR A 38 3.47 -23.95 -10.15
CA THR A 38 4.77 -23.35 -10.45
C THR A 38 4.86 -22.98 -11.92
N ALA A 39 5.63 -21.94 -12.24
CA ALA A 39 5.96 -21.54 -13.60
C ALA A 39 7.43 -21.13 -13.67
N THR A 40 8.11 -21.48 -14.76
CA THR A 40 9.54 -21.19 -14.96
C THR A 40 9.78 -19.92 -15.77
N ASP A 41 8.74 -19.38 -16.38
CA ASP A 41 8.79 -18.12 -17.13
C ASP A 41 7.46 -17.34 -17.05
N GLY A 42 7.51 -16.04 -17.35
CA GLY A 42 6.36 -15.16 -17.22
C GLY A 42 5.22 -15.45 -18.20
N ILE A 43 5.51 -16.02 -19.39
CA ILE A 43 4.46 -16.41 -20.35
C ILE A 43 3.71 -17.65 -19.83
N GLU A 44 4.45 -18.62 -19.30
CA GLU A 44 3.87 -19.79 -18.65
C GLU A 44 3.01 -19.39 -17.44
N ALA A 45 3.53 -18.44 -16.61
CA ALA A 45 2.82 -17.92 -15.46
C ALA A 45 1.50 -17.24 -15.86
N LEU A 46 1.51 -16.40 -16.89
CA LEU A 46 0.30 -15.76 -17.39
C LEU A 46 -0.72 -16.79 -17.83
N ARG A 47 -0.33 -17.73 -18.70
CA ARG A 47 -1.22 -18.79 -19.19
C ARG A 47 -1.82 -19.64 -18.05
N LYS A 48 -1.00 -20.00 -17.04
CA LYS A 48 -1.48 -20.76 -15.89
C LYS A 48 -2.47 -19.98 -15.06
N SER A 49 -2.23 -18.68 -14.85
CA SER A 49 -3.15 -17.80 -14.14
C SER A 49 -4.48 -17.58 -14.90
N GLU A 50 -4.47 -17.70 -16.22
CA GLU A 50 -5.67 -17.63 -17.05
C GLU A 50 -6.53 -18.90 -16.96
N ASN A 51 -5.89 -20.06 -16.94
CA ASN A 51 -6.58 -21.35 -16.88
C ASN A 51 -7.15 -21.65 -15.49
N VAL A 52 -6.40 -21.31 -14.44
CA VAL A 52 -6.79 -21.50 -13.05
C VAL A 52 -6.38 -20.26 -12.28
N PRO A 53 -7.28 -19.27 -12.13
CA PRO A 53 -6.97 -18.03 -11.43
C PRO A 53 -6.47 -18.29 -10.00
N PRO A 54 -5.22 -17.97 -9.66
CA PRO A 54 -4.70 -18.11 -8.31
C PRO A 54 -5.21 -16.98 -7.42
N HIS A 55 -5.26 -17.21 -6.11
CA HIS A 55 -5.50 -16.16 -5.13
C HIS A 55 -4.29 -15.24 -5.00
N VAL A 56 -3.09 -15.83 -5.03
CA VAL A 56 -1.83 -15.09 -4.90
C VAL A 56 -0.82 -15.57 -5.94
N VAL A 57 -0.21 -14.63 -6.65
CA VAL A 57 0.93 -14.88 -7.54
C VAL A 57 2.19 -14.38 -6.84
N VAL A 58 3.19 -15.26 -6.71
CA VAL A 58 4.54 -14.91 -6.24
C VAL A 58 5.46 -14.94 -7.44
N VAL A 59 6.04 -13.80 -7.81
CA VAL A 59 6.84 -13.69 -9.03
C VAL A 59 8.24 -13.15 -8.75
N ASP A 60 9.25 -13.83 -9.30
CA ASP A 60 10.63 -13.37 -9.31
C ASP A 60 10.77 -12.19 -10.29
N PHE A 61 11.37 -11.07 -9.86
CA PHE A 61 11.57 -9.90 -10.70
C PHE A 61 12.31 -10.21 -11.99
N GLN A 62 13.28 -11.13 -11.95
CA GLN A 62 14.11 -11.52 -13.08
C GLN A 62 13.55 -12.72 -13.88
N ILE A 63 12.26 -13.00 -13.75
CA ILE A 63 11.66 -14.11 -14.49
C ILE A 63 11.82 -13.91 -16.02
N PRO A 64 12.21 -14.94 -16.78
CA PRO A 64 12.47 -14.82 -18.21
C PRO A 64 11.20 -14.70 -19.06
N LYS A 65 11.36 -14.34 -20.32
CA LYS A 65 10.38 -14.18 -21.41
C LYS A 65 9.37 -13.05 -21.23
N MET A 66 8.78 -12.90 -20.08
CA MET A 66 7.94 -11.78 -19.67
C MET A 66 8.35 -11.39 -18.26
N ASN A 67 8.81 -10.15 -18.06
CA ASN A 67 9.27 -9.68 -16.76
C ASN A 67 8.11 -9.56 -15.76
N ALA A 68 8.46 -9.48 -14.47
CA ALA A 68 7.48 -9.43 -13.39
C ALA A 68 6.53 -8.22 -13.48
N VAL A 69 7.00 -7.08 -13.98
CA VAL A 69 6.19 -5.85 -14.10
C VAL A 69 5.11 -6.03 -15.16
N ASP A 70 5.46 -6.55 -16.34
CA ASP A 70 4.51 -6.76 -17.43
C ASP A 70 3.51 -7.87 -17.09
N LEU A 71 3.99 -8.93 -16.42
CA LEU A 71 3.10 -10.00 -15.91
C LEU A 71 2.11 -9.43 -14.87
N THR A 72 2.59 -8.63 -13.93
CA THR A 72 1.73 -8.01 -12.90
C THR A 72 0.68 -7.11 -13.53
N ARG A 73 1.05 -6.24 -14.48
CA ARG A 73 0.08 -5.38 -15.19
C ARG A 73 -1.02 -6.21 -15.85
N LYS A 74 -0.65 -7.28 -16.58
CA LYS A 74 -1.62 -8.17 -17.23
C LYS A 74 -2.53 -8.90 -16.25
N ILE A 75 -2.03 -9.22 -15.05
CA ILE A 75 -2.83 -9.80 -13.97
C ILE A 75 -3.81 -8.76 -13.41
N LEU A 76 -3.36 -7.53 -13.19
CA LEU A 76 -4.17 -6.43 -12.64
C LEU A 76 -5.28 -5.97 -13.60
N ASP A 77 -5.02 -6.01 -14.91
CA ASP A 77 -6.02 -5.67 -15.95
C ASP A 77 -7.22 -6.65 -15.97
N ARG A 78 -7.13 -7.75 -15.25
CA ARG A 78 -8.18 -8.77 -15.19
C ARG A 78 -9.19 -8.45 -14.10
N LYS A 79 -10.42 -8.95 -14.29
CA LYS A 79 -11.48 -8.85 -13.27
C LYS A 79 -11.33 -9.83 -12.10
N ASP A 80 -10.41 -10.79 -12.23
CA ASP A 80 -10.17 -11.79 -11.18
C ASP A 80 -9.47 -11.14 -9.97
N ARG A 81 -9.92 -11.45 -8.78
CA ARG A 81 -9.29 -10.96 -7.54
C ARG A 81 -8.03 -11.74 -7.23
N MET A 82 -6.92 -11.26 -7.74
CA MET A 82 -5.59 -11.84 -7.51
C MET A 82 -4.69 -10.82 -6.83
N ALA A 83 -3.92 -11.25 -5.83
CA ALA A 83 -2.84 -10.45 -5.25
C ALA A 83 -1.49 -10.91 -5.81
N VAL A 84 -0.53 -10.00 -5.87
CA VAL A 84 0.81 -10.28 -6.41
C VAL A 84 1.88 -9.94 -5.39
N ILE A 85 2.83 -10.85 -5.16
CA ILE A 85 4.05 -10.63 -4.38
C ILE A 85 5.23 -10.68 -5.33
N ILE A 86 5.92 -9.55 -5.50
CA ILE A 86 7.09 -9.44 -6.38
C ILE A 86 8.35 -9.59 -5.53
N LEU A 87 9.17 -10.60 -5.86
CA LEU A 87 10.49 -10.80 -5.24
C LEU A 87 11.50 -9.94 -6.00
N SER A 88 11.96 -8.84 -5.42
CA SER A 88 12.85 -7.89 -6.09
C SER A 88 14.06 -7.53 -5.23
N PRO A 89 15.25 -7.38 -5.82
CA PRO A 89 16.43 -6.91 -5.08
C PRO A 89 16.29 -5.44 -4.62
N SER A 90 15.47 -4.66 -5.32
CA SER A 90 15.14 -3.27 -4.97
C SER A 90 13.66 -3.02 -5.18
N VAL A 91 13.08 -2.11 -4.40
CA VAL A 91 11.70 -1.66 -4.55
C VAL A 91 11.72 -0.33 -5.29
N ASP A 92 10.98 -0.24 -6.41
CA ASP A 92 10.64 1.03 -7.02
C ASP A 92 9.34 1.52 -6.35
N GLU A 93 9.43 2.57 -5.54
CA GLU A 93 8.33 3.09 -4.74
C GLU A 93 7.18 3.65 -5.59
N HIS A 94 7.43 3.96 -6.85
CA HIS A 94 6.42 4.47 -7.79
C HIS A 94 5.71 3.37 -8.59
N LEU A 95 6.22 2.15 -8.51
CA LEU A 95 5.67 1.02 -9.27
C LEU A 95 4.44 0.46 -8.54
N PHE A 96 3.28 0.46 -9.20
CA PHE A 96 2.03 -0.05 -8.65
C PHE A 96 1.61 0.64 -7.34
N MET A 97 1.75 1.97 -7.25
CA MET A 97 1.52 2.72 -6.01
C MET A 97 0.14 2.43 -5.40
N ASP A 98 -0.91 2.43 -6.22
CA ASP A 98 -2.28 2.18 -5.78
C ASP A 98 -2.45 0.77 -5.21
N GLU A 99 -1.92 -0.21 -5.93
CA GLU A 99 -2.02 -1.63 -5.58
C GLU A 99 -1.11 -1.98 -4.38
N VAL A 100 0.00 -1.30 -4.22
CA VAL A 100 0.89 -1.44 -3.05
C VAL A 100 0.22 -0.89 -1.80
N VAL A 101 -0.44 0.25 -1.88
CA VAL A 101 -1.18 0.85 -0.77
C VAL A 101 -2.30 -0.06 -0.31
N THR A 102 -3.04 -0.66 -1.24
CA THR A 102 -4.14 -1.58 -0.92
C THR A 102 -3.67 -2.94 -0.44
N GLY A 103 -2.42 -3.30 -0.71
CA GLY A 103 -1.87 -4.62 -0.43
C GLY A 103 -2.16 -5.66 -1.51
N GLN A 104 -2.72 -5.25 -2.66
CA GLN A 104 -2.88 -6.11 -3.83
C GLN A 104 -1.53 -6.48 -4.44
N VAL A 105 -0.62 -5.51 -4.57
CA VAL A 105 0.77 -5.74 -4.95
C VAL A 105 1.67 -5.52 -3.73
N GLN A 106 2.60 -6.42 -3.52
CA GLN A 106 3.56 -6.33 -2.43
C GLN A 106 4.96 -6.67 -2.94
N PHE A 107 5.98 -6.07 -2.34
CA PHE A 107 7.38 -6.34 -2.68
C PHE A 107 8.08 -7.03 -1.51
N LEU A 108 8.85 -8.08 -1.83
CA LEU A 108 9.82 -8.67 -0.93
C LEU A 108 11.21 -8.32 -1.42
N SER A 109 11.93 -7.46 -0.69
CA SER A 109 13.30 -7.07 -1.03
C SER A 109 14.34 -7.93 -0.30
N GLY A 110 15.41 -8.30 -1.02
CA GLY A 110 16.56 -9.03 -0.48
C GLY A 110 16.29 -10.49 -0.13
N THR A 111 17.19 -11.09 0.63
CA THR A 111 17.05 -12.45 1.21
C THR A 111 16.11 -12.36 2.42
N GLY A 112 14.84 -12.06 2.16
CA GLY A 112 13.82 -11.88 3.20
C GLY A 112 13.73 -13.13 4.07
N LYS A 113 13.73 -12.93 5.41
CA LYS A 113 13.44 -14.03 6.35
C LYS A 113 12.07 -14.62 6.03
N VAL A 114 11.92 -15.92 6.16
CA VAL A 114 10.64 -16.66 5.94
C VAL A 114 9.48 -15.97 6.66
N SER A 115 9.70 -15.38 7.85
CA SER A 115 8.69 -14.63 8.59
C SER A 115 8.18 -13.39 7.87
N VAL A 116 9.02 -12.70 7.09
CA VAL A 116 8.61 -11.53 6.30
C VAL A 116 7.75 -11.99 5.12
N PHE A 117 8.16 -13.05 4.43
CA PHE A 117 7.38 -13.64 3.36
C PHE A 117 5.99 -14.10 3.84
N ASN A 118 5.92 -14.79 4.97
CA ASN A 118 4.66 -15.24 5.57
C ASN A 118 3.71 -14.09 5.88
N ASN A 119 4.22 -12.96 6.37
CA ASN A 119 3.42 -11.76 6.60
C ASN A 119 2.84 -11.18 5.28
N LEU A 120 3.63 -11.18 4.20
CA LEU A 120 3.15 -10.75 2.88
C LEU A 120 2.07 -11.69 2.35
N VAL A 121 2.25 -13.01 2.50
CA VAL A 121 1.24 -14.01 2.13
C VAL A 121 -0.07 -13.78 2.89
N THR A 122 0.00 -13.54 4.20
CA THR A 122 -1.19 -13.24 5.02
C THR A 122 -1.90 -11.97 4.54
N ARG A 123 -1.15 -10.90 4.25
CA ARG A 123 -1.72 -9.65 3.72
C ARG A 123 -2.36 -9.84 2.35
N ALA A 124 -1.71 -10.57 1.46
CA ALA A 124 -2.23 -10.88 0.14
C ALA A 124 -3.54 -11.67 0.21
N LEU A 125 -3.60 -12.70 1.06
CA LEU A 125 -4.82 -13.48 1.27
C LEU A 125 -5.93 -12.66 1.93
N ASN A 126 -5.60 -11.80 2.86
CA ASN A 126 -6.58 -10.88 3.47
C ASN A 126 -7.17 -9.95 2.42
N TRP A 127 -6.35 -9.38 1.53
CA TRP A 127 -6.83 -8.55 0.43
C TRP A 127 -7.79 -9.32 -0.49
N VAL A 128 -7.45 -10.57 -0.86
CA VAL A 128 -8.31 -11.43 -1.70
C VAL A 128 -9.63 -11.79 -1.01
N SER A 129 -9.61 -12.02 0.30
CA SER A 129 -10.77 -12.52 1.07
C SER A 129 -11.76 -11.42 1.49
N HIS A 130 -11.35 -10.16 1.48
CA HIS A 130 -12.22 -9.04 1.85
C HIS A 130 -13.06 -8.61 0.65
N GLU A 131 -14.21 -9.23 0.49
CA GLU A 131 -15.26 -8.71 -0.42
C GLU A 131 -15.75 -7.36 0.13
N ASP A 132 -15.71 -6.32 -0.73
CA ASP A 132 -16.48 -5.07 -0.63
C ASP A 132 -16.23 -4.07 0.50
N LYS A 133 -15.12 -4.09 1.22
CA LYS A 133 -14.66 -2.86 1.85
C LYS A 133 -13.51 -2.32 1.02
N ALA A 134 -13.81 -1.36 0.16
CA ALA A 134 -12.78 -0.55 -0.49
C ALA A 134 -11.82 -0.08 0.61
N LEU A 135 -10.59 -0.61 0.61
CA LEU A 135 -9.55 -0.21 1.57
C LEU A 135 -9.16 1.25 1.36
N TYR A 136 -9.61 1.83 0.26
CA TYR A 136 -9.40 3.21 -0.13
C TYR A 136 -10.46 3.65 -1.15
N HIS A 137 -10.61 4.97 -1.30
CA HIS A 137 -11.41 5.61 -2.34
C HIS A 137 -10.53 6.54 -3.17
N LEU A 138 -10.82 6.64 -4.47
CA LEU A 138 -10.26 7.72 -5.29
C LEU A 138 -11.16 8.94 -5.13
N ILE A 139 -10.56 10.07 -4.78
CA ILE A 139 -11.24 11.37 -4.71
C ILE A 139 -10.56 12.36 -5.64
N PHE A 140 -11.35 13.29 -6.17
CA PHE A 140 -10.89 14.34 -7.07
C PHE A 140 -11.24 15.69 -6.46
N LEU A 141 -10.32 16.63 -6.53
CA LEU A 141 -10.51 18.00 -6.05
C LEU A 141 -10.21 18.99 -7.17
N SER A 142 -11.09 19.96 -7.33
CA SER A 142 -10.84 21.12 -8.18
C SER A 142 -9.99 22.18 -7.43
N PRO A 143 -9.32 23.09 -8.14
CA PRO A 143 -8.51 24.13 -7.52
C PRO A 143 -9.31 24.95 -6.50
N GLY A 144 -8.77 25.10 -5.29
CA GLY A 144 -9.40 25.84 -4.18
C GLY A 144 -10.30 24.97 -3.28
N GLU A 145 -10.61 23.73 -3.63
CA GLU A 145 -11.40 22.84 -2.78
C GLU A 145 -10.62 22.41 -1.53
N GLN A 146 -11.32 22.40 -0.40
CA GLN A 146 -10.76 22.04 0.90
C GLN A 146 -10.81 20.53 1.12
N LEU A 147 -9.63 19.92 1.38
CA LEU A 147 -9.49 18.51 1.70
C LEU A 147 -9.58 18.25 3.21
N ILE A 148 -8.89 19.07 4.00
CA ILE A 148 -8.80 18.94 5.46
C ILE A 148 -9.03 20.29 6.10
N LYS A 149 -9.80 20.30 7.20
CA LYS A 149 -10.01 21.49 8.03
C LYS A 149 -9.35 21.28 9.40
N GLU A 150 -8.64 22.30 9.86
CA GLU A 150 -8.01 22.32 11.18
C GLU A 150 -9.04 22.06 12.30
N GLY A 151 -8.68 21.22 13.27
CA GLY A 151 -9.54 20.83 14.39
C GLY A 151 -10.48 19.65 14.11
N GLU A 152 -10.65 19.20 12.87
CA GLU A 152 -11.47 18.04 12.56
C GLU A 152 -10.81 16.74 13.00
N LYS A 153 -11.64 15.68 13.11
CA LYS A 153 -11.17 14.33 13.43
C LYS A 153 -10.45 13.69 12.25
N ALA A 154 -9.41 12.90 12.53
CA ALA A 154 -8.61 12.22 11.52
C ALA A 154 -9.16 10.83 11.16
N ASP A 155 -10.33 10.77 10.52
CA ASP A 155 -10.95 9.52 10.10
C ASP A 155 -10.32 8.91 8.85
N PHE A 156 -9.62 9.71 8.05
CA PHE A 156 -8.93 9.30 6.82
C PHE A 156 -7.50 9.84 6.77
N VAL A 157 -6.66 9.17 6.00
CA VAL A 157 -5.34 9.68 5.57
C VAL A 157 -5.32 9.61 4.04
N TYR A 158 -4.63 10.53 3.40
CA TYR A 158 -4.65 10.66 1.95
C TYR A 158 -3.24 10.48 1.37
N ILE A 159 -3.18 10.06 0.10
CA ILE A 159 -1.96 10.10 -0.72
C ILE A 159 -2.29 10.91 -1.96
N LEU A 160 -1.48 11.93 -2.26
CA LEU A 160 -1.61 12.71 -3.47
C LEU A 160 -1.03 11.93 -4.66
N LYS A 161 -1.86 11.62 -5.67
CA LYS A 161 -1.44 10.95 -6.92
C LYS A 161 -1.01 11.94 -7.99
N SER A 162 -1.79 13.00 -8.16
CA SER A 162 -1.51 14.06 -9.12
C SER A 162 -2.05 15.40 -8.64
N GLY A 163 -1.51 16.50 -9.17
CA GLY A 163 -1.86 17.85 -8.77
C GLY A 163 -0.96 18.39 -7.68
N GLU A 164 -1.45 19.36 -6.90
CA GLU A 164 -0.72 20.02 -5.83
C GLU A 164 -1.68 20.46 -4.73
N LEU A 165 -1.28 20.27 -3.46
CA LEU A 165 -2.02 20.73 -2.30
C LEU A 165 -1.19 21.74 -1.49
N LYS A 166 -1.89 22.62 -0.76
CA LYS A 166 -1.30 23.59 0.15
C LYS A 166 -1.81 23.34 1.57
N ALA A 167 -0.87 23.15 2.51
CA ALA A 167 -1.17 23.13 3.94
C ALA A 167 -1.01 24.55 4.50
N TYR A 168 -1.98 25.00 5.33
CA TYR A 168 -1.98 26.35 5.89
C TYR A 168 -2.72 26.40 7.24
N LYS A 169 -2.41 27.43 8.02
CA LYS A 169 -3.21 27.85 9.18
C LYS A 169 -3.98 29.13 8.85
N SER A 170 -5.18 29.24 9.41
CA SER A 170 -5.98 30.47 9.30
C SER A 170 -5.54 31.48 10.36
N ASP A 171 -5.28 32.70 9.96
CA ASP A 171 -4.91 33.81 10.81
C ASP A 171 -5.85 35.02 10.50
N PRO A 172 -6.11 35.92 11.44
CA PRO A 172 -6.90 37.14 11.16
C PRO A 172 -6.35 38.01 10.02
N ALA A 173 -5.05 37.94 9.75
CA ALA A 173 -4.38 38.67 8.67
C ALA A 173 -4.37 37.87 7.33
N GLY A 174 -4.79 36.61 7.32
CA GLY A 174 -4.83 35.77 6.13
C GLY A 174 -4.41 34.31 6.39
N GLU A 175 -3.85 33.65 5.37
CA GLU A 175 -3.38 32.27 5.45
C GLU A 175 -1.87 32.22 5.71
N ILE A 176 -1.46 31.55 6.76
CA ILE A 176 -0.05 31.22 7.00
C ILE A 176 0.24 29.88 6.32
N VAL A 177 0.98 29.90 5.23
CA VAL A 177 1.35 28.70 4.48
C VAL A 177 2.41 27.90 5.25
N LEU A 178 2.11 26.63 5.55
CA LEU A 178 3.01 25.71 6.22
C LEU A 178 3.87 24.93 5.24
N GLY A 179 3.33 24.60 4.08
CA GLY A 179 4.03 23.87 3.03
C GLY A 179 3.15 23.51 1.84
N THR A 180 3.80 23.04 0.80
CA THR A 180 3.19 22.47 -0.41
C THR A 180 3.36 20.97 -0.37
N ILE A 181 2.36 20.21 -0.82
CA ILE A 181 2.34 18.76 -0.89
C ILE A 181 2.32 18.37 -2.37
N VAL A 182 3.21 17.48 -2.74
CA VAL A 182 3.43 17.03 -4.12
C VAL A 182 3.05 15.56 -4.30
N PRO A 183 2.88 15.07 -5.54
CA PRO A 183 2.53 13.68 -5.82
C PRO A 183 3.47 12.69 -5.14
N GLY A 184 2.89 11.63 -4.54
CA GLY A 184 3.58 10.62 -3.76
C GLY A 184 3.60 10.88 -2.25
N GLU A 185 3.24 12.07 -1.79
CA GLU A 185 3.24 12.41 -0.36
C GLU A 185 1.92 12.08 0.33
N PHE A 186 2.05 11.71 1.62
CA PHE A 186 0.91 11.54 2.51
C PHE A 186 0.38 12.87 3.02
N VAL A 187 -0.92 12.91 3.32
CA VAL A 187 -1.63 14.08 3.82
C VAL A 187 -2.53 13.70 4.99
N GLY A 188 -2.39 14.41 6.09
CA GLY A 188 -3.20 14.20 7.29
C GLY A 188 -2.74 13.05 8.17
N GLU A 189 -1.61 12.44 7.88
CA GLU A 189 -0.98 11.33 8.61
C GLU A 189 -0.58 11.71 10.04
N MET A 190 -0.18 12.98 10.27
CA MET A 190 0.29 13.47 11.56
C MET A 190 -0.79 13.36 12.65
N ALA A 191 -1.99 13.78 12.34
CA ALA A 191 -3.13 13.71 13.24
C ALA A 191 -3.48 12.25 13.58
N TYR A 192 -3.47 11.36 12.58
CA TYR A 192 -3.68 9.94 12.76
C TYR A 192 -2.59 9.28 13.64
N ILE A 193 -1.30 9.53 13.33
CA ILE A 193 -0.16 8.94 14.05
C ILE A 193 -0.14 9.41 15.51
N ASN A 194 -0.45 10.67 15.76
CA ASN A 194 -0.47 11.25 17.11
C ASN A 194 -1.75 10.93 17.89
N GLY A 195 -2.84 10.54 17.22
CA GLY A 195 -4.17 10.38 17.82
C GLY A 195 -4.78 11.73 18.22
N GLU A 196 -4.53 12.77 17.43
CA GLU A 196 -4.96 14.16 17.68
C GLU A 196 -5.92 14.63 16.58
N ALA A 197 -6.52 15.80 16.76
CA ALA A 197 -7.26 16.48 15.71
C ALA A 197 -6.32 17.03 14.63
N ARG A 198 -6.87 17.35 13.45
CA ARG A 198 -6.14 17.96 12.33
C ARG A 198 -5.39 19.21 12.77
N SER A 199 -4.10 19.26 12.53
CA SER A 199 -3.22 20.36 12.99
C SER A 199 -3.19 21.56 12.03
N ALA A 200 -3.74 21.42 10.82
CA ALA A 200 -3.74 22.42 9.78
C ALA A 200 -4.89 22.20 8.79
N ASN A 201 -5.18 23.25 8.04
CA ASN A 201 -6.05 23.19 6.86
C ASN A 201 -5.23 22.70 5.66
N VAL A 202 -5.88 21.96 4.74
CA VAL A 202 -5.28 21.55 3.46
C VAL A 202 -6.30 21.81 2.36
N LYS A 203 -5.87 22.47 1.28
CA LYS A 203 -6.69 22.70 0.09
C LYS A 203 -5.89 22.44 -1.19
N SER A 204 -6.59 22.15 -2.28
CA SER A 204 -6.02 22.01 -3.61
C SER A 204 -5.58 23.36 -4.18
N THR A 205 -4.46 23.39 -4.91
CA THR A 205 -4.01 24.54 -5.72
C THR A 205 -4.16 24.27 -7.22
N ALA A 206 -4.32 23.00 -7.60
CA ALA A 206 -4.56 22.51 -8.95
C ALA A 206 -5.63 21.41 -8.93
N ASP A 207 -6.03 20.88 -10.09
CA ASP A 207 -6.82 19.66 -10.14
C ASP A 207 -6.02 18.51 -9.54
N CYS A 208 -6.58 17.84 -8.53
CA CYS A 208 -5.91 16.79 -7.78
C CYS A 208 -6.65 15.47 -7.87
N GLU A 209 -5.90 14.39 -7.95
CA GLU A 209 -6.37 13.03 -7.71
C GLU A 209 -5.69 12.48 -6.46
N LEU A 210 -6.49 11.94 -5.52
CA LEU A 210 -5.99 11.41 -4.25
C LEU A 210 -6.56 10.02 -3.97
N ILE A 211 -5.79 9.25 -3.21
CA ILE A 211 -6.24 8.03 -2.55
C ILE A 211 -6.65 8.40 -1.13
N GLU A 212 -7.92 8.22 -0.79
CA GLU A 212 -8.46 8.37 0.55
C GLU A 212 -8.44 7.01 1.26
N ILE A 213 -7.75 6.90 2.38
CA ILE A 213 -7.54 5.66 3.14
C ILE A 213 -8.20 5.82 4.51
N PRO A 214 -9.21 5.01 4.85
CA PRO A 214 -9.77 4.99 6.20
C PRO A 214 -8.71 4.70 7.26
N SER A 215 -8.68 5.46 8.35
CA SER A 215 -7.71 5.29 9.45
C SER A 215 -7.68 3.86 10.01
N ALA A 216 -8.84 3.20 10.07
CA ALA A 216 -8.94 1.80 10.49
C ALA A 216 -8.20 0.82 9.56
N SER A 217 -8.14 1.12 8.25
CA SER A 217 -7.40 0.31 7.27
C SER A 217 -5.89 0.49 7.42
N LEU A 218 -5.43 1.69 7.79
CA LEU A 218 -4.02 1.96 8.08
C LEU A 218 -3.51 1.21 9.30
N ASP A 219 -4.34 1.02 10.33
CA ASP A 219 -3.99 0.22 11.50
C ASP A 219 -3.60 -1.21 11.12
N ALA A 220 -4.33 -1.84 10.23
CA ALA A 220 -4.04 -3.19 9.75
C ALA A 220 -2.71 -3.28 8.96
N VAL A 221 -2.33 -2.21 8.27
CA VAL A 221 -1.11 -2.16 7.43
C VAL A 221 0.13 -1.73 8.24
N LEU A 222 0.01 -0.69 9.07
CA LEU A 222 1.14 -0.12 9.79
C LEU A 222 1.48 -0.87 11.08
N PHE A 223 0.51 -1.52 11.73
CA PHE A 223 0.71 -2.16 13.02
C PHE A 223 0.98 -3.67 12.96
N SER A 224 1.06 -4.26 11.78
CA SER A 224 1.73 -5.57 11.58
C SER A 224 3.25 -5.50 11.79
N ARG A 225 3.82 -4.29 12.05
CA ARG A 225 5.24 -4.06 12.31
C ARG A 225 5.55 -4.03 13.82
N PRO A 226 6.83 -4.22 14.23
CA PRO A 226 7.21 -4.19 15.63
C PRO A 226 6.75 -2.89 16.35
N ALA A 227 6.33 -2.98 17.60
CA ALA A 227 5.77 -1.86 18.37
C ALA A 227 6.67 -0.60 18.41
N TRP A 228 8.00 -0.76 18.29
CA TRP A 228 8.94 0.36 18.25
C TRP A 228 8.80 1.23 16.99
N SER A 229 8.34 0.68 15.85
CA SER A 229 8.16 1.47 14.62
C SER A 229 7.05 2.51 14.77
N LYS A 230 5.95 2.16 15.46
CA LYS A 230 4.90 3.13 15.84
C LYS A 230 5.44 4.22 16.77
N ALA A 231 6.25 3.85 17.75
CA ALA A 231 6.86 4.82 18.67
C ALA A 231 7.81 5.78 17.94
N LEU A 232 8.58 5.29 16.96
CA LEU A 232 9.46 6.11 16.12
C LEU A 232 8.67 7.10 15.29
N LEU A 233 7.66 6.62 14.54
CA LEU A 233 6.77 7.47 13.72
C LEU A 233 6.09 8.54 14.56
N LYS A 234 5.56 8.17 15.74
CA LYS A 234 4.94 9.13 16.67
C LYS A 234 5.94 10.19 17.16
N THR A 235 7.17 9.80 17.44
CA THR A 235 8.22 10.74 17.87
C THR A 235 8.58 11.72 16.77
N LEU A 236 8.76 11.22 15.52
CA LEU A 236 9.06 12.07 14.37
C LEU A 236 7.91 13.03 14.04
N SER A 237 6.69 12.53 14.00
CA SER A 237 5.49 13.33 13.77
C SER A 237 5.32 14.44 14.81
N LYS A 238 5.56 14.14 16.12
CA LYS A 238 5.49 15.14 17.18
C LYS A 238 6.58 16.22 17.04
N ARG A 239 7.80 15.85 16.63
CA ARG A 239 8.87 16.83 16.36
C ARG A 239 8.54 17.75 15.19
N LEU A 240 7.97 17.19 14.09
CA LEU A 240 7.53 17.97 12.95
C LEU A 240 6.41 18.96 13.33
N LYS A 241 5.44 18.50 14.13
CA LYS A 241 4.36 19.37 14.62
C LYS A 241 4.92 20.56 15.39
N ASN A 242 5.80 20.32 16.37
CA ASN A 242 6.41 21.39 17.16
C ASN A 242 7.18 22.39 16.27
N SER A 243 7.92 21.89 15.26
CA SER A 243 8.63 22.75 14.31
C SER A 243 7.69 23.61 13.46
N ASN A 244 6.52 23.09 13.10
CA ASN A 244 5.52 23.85 12.34
C ASN A 244 4.82 24.91 13.21
N ASP A 245 4.54 24.58 14.48
CA ASP A 245 3.96 25.52 15.44
C ASP A 245 4.93 26.69 15.77
N GLU A 246 6.23 26.41 15.89
CA GLU A 246 7.26 27.44 16.06
C GLU A 246 7.42 28.36 14.83
N LYS A 247 7.23 27.83 13.61
CA LYS A 247 7.24 28.65 12.39
C LYS A 247 6.01 29.57 12.32
N GLY A 248 4.85 29.07 12.72
CA GLY A 248 3.63 29.88 12.81
C GLY A 248 3.74 31.03 13.84
N ALA A 249 4.43 30.80 14.96
CA ALA A 249 4.60 31.79 16.02
C ALA A 249 5.69 32.86 15.75
N LYS A 250 6.59 32.64 14.78
CA LYS A 250 7.65 33.59 14.40
C LYS A 250 7.24 34.59 13.31
N THR A 251 6.02 34.53 12.85
CA THR A 251 5.48 35.45 11.82
C THR A 251 4.60 36.56 12.45
N GLU A 252 4.52 36.60 13.78
CA GLU A 252 4.07 37.73 14.58
C GLU A 252 5.30 38.62 14.94
#